data_836f08e655605fba5881c136f99f441a
#
_entry.id   836f08e655605fba5881c136f99f441a
#
_cell.length_a   1.000
_cell.length_b   1.000
_cell.length_c   1.000
_cell.angle_alpha   90.00
_cell.angle_beta   90.00
_cell.angle_gamma   90.00
#
_symmetry.space_group_name_H-M   'P 1'
#
loop_
_entity.id
_entity.type
_entity.pdbx_description
1 polymer ?
#
loop_
_entity_poly.entity_id
_entity_poly.type
_entity_poly.pdbx_seq_one_letter_code
_entity_poly.pdbx_strand_id
1 'polypeptide(L)'
;MKKLFAHMPKKYKISLISLLGLLSVAGITWQPIAINYGKWLAAGESDPKGDMSVLLSGSNARLTTLIDLYDRGKVQGIYYAAGIDETVEDLKGYHNIFAKYQLPTEDLYCGELVESTFHEAQAFKRKLTEIKDPVDRIILVSDRYHLRRGIWSFNKVLGDEMEITAYSTPSSPEIADLHWWRHKSSREQVISETKKMGFYALYYGLLNQGNLITHGDVNRVTTGKVSQGVNRPCEIVLPQLKTQ
;
A
#
# COMPACT_ATOMS: atom_id res chain seq x y z
N MET A 1 -32.25 1.37 -41.20
CA MET A 1 -31.05 2.23 -40.97
C MET A 1 -30.57 2.94 -42.25
N LYS A 2 -30.38 2.28 -43.39
CA LYS A 2 -29.84 2.94 -44.63
C LYS A 2 -30.67 4.14 -45.12
N LYS A 3 -32.02 4.11 -45.05
CA LYS A 3 -32.91 5.22 -45.48
C LYS A 3 -32.82 6.45 -44.57
N LEU A 4 -32.64 6.26 -43.25
CA LEU A 4 -32.52 7.37 -42.28
C LEU A 4 -31.22 8.16 -42.48
N PHE A 5 -30.13 7.46 -42.75
CA PHE A 5 -28.81 8.07 -42.99
C PHE A 5 -28.78 8.86 -44.33
N ALA A 6 -29.53 8.43 -45.35
CA ALA A 6 -29.59 9.10 -46.64
C ALA A 6 -30.11 10.54 -46.53
N HIS A 7 -31.14 10.78 -45.68
CA HIS A 7 -31.83 12.09 -45.57
C HIS A 7 -31.25 13.03 -44.54
N MET A 8 -30.18 12.62 -43.79
CA MET A 8 -29.54 13.51 -42.82
C MET A 8 -28.75 14.63 -43.48
N PRO A 9 -28.81 15.87 -42.97
CA PRO A 9 -27.94 16.98 -43.41
C PRO A 9 -26.46 16.62 -43.28
N LYS A 10 -25.64 17.10 -44.21
CA LYS A 10 -24.20 16.76 -44.30
C LYS A 10 -23.43 16.96 -43.01
N LYS A 11 -23.74 18.02 -42.26
CA LYS A 11 -23.13 18.32 -40.95
C LYS A 11 -23.36 17.20 -39.92
N TYR A 12 -24.55 16.65 -39.84
CA TYR A 12 -24.89 15.56 -38.91
C TYR A 12 -24.27 14.22 -39.31
N LYS A 13 -24.13 13.97 -40.64
CA LYS A 13 -23.41 12.78 -41.13
C LYS A 13 -21.96 12.80 -40.69
N ILE A 14 -21.28 13.95 -40.85
CA ILE A 14 -19.87 14.11 -40.43
C ILE A 14 -19.75 13.90 -38.92
N SER A 15 -20.61 14.55 -38.11
CA SER A 15 -20.61 14.37 -36.64
C SER A 15 -20.85 12.93 -36.23
N LEU A 16 -21.74 12.21 -36.89
CA LEU A 16 -22.04 10.81 -36.58
C LEU A 16 -20.86 9.89 -36.92
N ILE A 17 -20.24 10.11 -38.08
CA ILE A 17 -19.04 9.34 -38.49
C ILE A 17 -17.88 9.60 -37.52
N SER A 18 -17.67 10.86 -37.13
CA SER A 18 -16.62 11.22 -36.15
C SER A 18 -16.90 10.57 -34.79
N LEU A 19 -18.14 10.57 -34.34
CA LEU A 19 -18.53 9.92 -33.07
C LEU A 19 -18.30 8.41 -33.13
N LEU A 20 -18.73 7.75 -34.22
CA LEU A 20 -18.50 6.31 -34.41
C LEU A 20 -17.02 5.98 -34.47
N GLY A 21 -16.22 6.82 -35.16
CA GLY A 21 -14.76 6.69 -35.18
C GLY A 21 -14.15 6.78 -33.78
N LEU A 22 -14.53 7.78 -32.98
CA LEU A 22 -14.08 7.95 -31.61
C LEU A 22 -14.47 6.75 -30.72
N LEU A 23 -15.72 6.28 -30.84
CA LEU A 23 -16.18 5.10 -30.07
C LEU A 23 -15.42 3.83 -30.48
N SER A 24 -15.09 3.66 -31.76
CA SER A 24 -14.29 2.53 -32.22
C SER A 24 -12.86 2.58 -31.68
N VAL A 25 -12.21 3.75 -31.71
CA VAL A 25 -10.88 3.95 -31.11
C VAL A 25 -10.93 3.70 -29.61
N ALA A 26 -11.90 4.26 -28.90
CA ALA A 26 -12.09 4.01 -27.49
C ALA A 26 -12.29 2.53 -27.18
N GLY A 27 -13.11 1.83 -27.99
CA GLY A 27 -13.37 0.38 -27.86
C GLY A 27 -12.13 -0.49 -28.05
N ILE A 28 -11.17 -0.04 -28.87
CA ILE A 28 -9.90 -0.77 -29.11
C ILE A 28 -8.86 -0.44 -28.03
N THR A 29 -8.79 0.82 -27.59
CA THR A 29 -7.69 1.31 -26.74
C THR A 29 -7.93 1.15 -25.24
N TRP A 30 -9.16 1.01 -24.78
CA TRP A 30 -9.46 0.98 -23.34
C TRP A 30 -8.81 -0.22 -22.60
N GLN A 31 -8.77 -1.42 -23.22
CA GLN A 31 -8.21 -2.62 -22.56
C GLN A 31 -6.70 -2.49 -22.29
N PRO A 32 -5.84 -2.13 -23.26
CA PRO A 32 -4.42 -1.92 -22.98
C PRO A 32 -4.20 -0.79 -21.96
N ILE A 33 -5.02 0.27 -21.96
CA ILE A 33 -4.94 1.33 -20.94
C ILE A 33 -5.28 0.77 -19.56
N ALA A 34 -6.37 0.01 -19.44
CA ALA A 34 -6.77 -0.60 -18.18
C ALA A 34 -5.75 -1.61 -17.65
N ILE A 35 -5.16 -2.45 -18.52
CA ILE A 35 -4.09 -3.38 -18.16
C ILE A 35 -2.88 -2.60 -17.63
N ASN A 36 -2.41 -1.58 -18.35
CA ASN A 36 -1.26 -0.79 -17.93
C ASN A 36 -1.53 -0.03 -16.62
N TYR A 37 -2.74 0.44 -16.41
CA TYR A 37 -3.14 1.06 -15.15
C TYR A 37 -3.07 0.07 -13.98
N GLY A 38 -3.61 -1.15 -14.15
CA GLY A 38 -3.50 -2.20 -13.14
C GLY A 38 -2.04 -2.59 -12.82
N LYS A 39 -1.19 -2.69 -13.86
CA LYS A 39 0.25 -2.91 -13.69
C LYS A 39 0.93 -1.76 -12.95
N TRP A 40 0.54 -0.53 -13.24
CA TRP A 40 1.08 0.65 -12.57
C TRP A 40 0.72 0.66 -11.07
N LEU A 41 -0.52 0.30 -10.70
CA LEU A 41 -0.90 0.13 -9.30
C LEU A 41 -0.12 -1.00 -8.61
N ALA A 42 0.12 -2.09 -9.34
CA ALA A 42 0.82 -3.28 -8.87
C ALA A 42 2.36 -3.14 -8.96
N ALA A 43 2.90 -2.09 -8.40
CA ALA A 43 4.29 -1.65 -8.56
C ALA A 43 5.34 -2.48 -7.80
N GLY A 44 5.15 -3.81 -7.67
CA GLY A 44 6.09 -4.69 -6.98
C GLY A 44 7.17 -5.26 -7.88
N GLU A 45 8.33 -5.52 -7.31
CA GLU A 45 9.44 -6.25 -7.93
C GLU A 45 9.31 -7.76 -7.69
N SER A 46 9.94 -8.56 -8.56
CA SER A 46 9.88 -10.03 -8.43
C SER A 46 10.87 -10.60 -7.40
N ASP A 47 12.02 -9.94 -7.22
CA ASP A 47 13.08 -10.38 -6.32
C ASP A 47 13.82 -9.17 -5.71
N PRO A 48 13.16 -8.36 -4.86
CA PRO A 48 13.75 -7.18 -4.28
C PRO A 48 14.81 -7.56 -3.24
N LYS A 49 15.78 -6.64 -3.02
CA LYS A 49 16.77 -6.72 -1.96
C LYS A 49 16.92 -5.35 -1.30
N GLY A 50 16.97 -5.32 0.01
CA GLY A 50 17.09 -4.08 0.80
C GLY A 50 17.71 -4.35 2.16
N ASP A 51 17.84 -3.31 2.96
CA ASP A 51 18.35 -3.40 4.32
C ASP A 51 17.23 -3.79 5.28
N MET A 52 16.00 -3.28 5.03
CA MET A 52 14.84 -3.51 5.88
C MET A 52 13.57 -3.75 5.06
N SER A 53 12.73 -4.66 5.53
CA SER A 53 11.36 -4.80 5.03
C SER A 53 10.39 -4.04 5.93
N VAL A 54 9.44 -3.36 5.31
CA VAL A 54 8.43 -2.54 5.97
C VAL A 54 7.05 -3.12 5.68
N LEU A 55 6.37 -3.60 6.72
CA LEU A 55 4.99 -4.04 6.63
C LEU A 55 4.07 -2.84 6.50
N LEU A 56 3.37 -2.71 5.38
CA LEU A 56 2.22 -1.82 5.34
C LEU A 56 1.05 -2.49 6.05
N SER A 57 0.52 -1.85 7.10
CA SER A 57 -0.50 -2.38 8.02
C SER A 57 -1.62 -3.15 7.31
N GLY A 58 -2.09 -4.26 7.89
CA GLY A 58 -3.14 -5.08 7.27
C GLY A 58 -3.10 -6.56 7.64
N SER A 59 -3.10 -7.47 6.69
CA SER A 59 -3.35 -8.90 6.90
C SER A 59 -2.12 -9.71 7.34
N ASN A 60 -2.36 -10.85 8.03
CA ASN A 60 -1.32 -11.83 8.38
C ASN A 60 -0.55 -12.36 7.15
N ALA A 61 -1.16 -12.36 5.96
CA ALA A 61 -0.47 -12.77 4.73
C ALA A 61 0.69 -11.84 4.36
N ARG A 62 0.58 -10.54 4.66
CA ARG A 62 1.67 -9.58 4.47
C ARG A 62 2.82 -9.87 5.42
N LEU A 63 2.50 -10.20 6.68
CA LEU A 63 3.49 -10.54 7.69
C LEU A 63 4.30 -11.78 7.30
N THR A 64 3.64 -12.86 6.88
CA THR A 64 4.35 -14.09 6.43
C THR A 64 5.23 -13.83 5.20
N THR A 65 4.81 -12.97 4.30
CA THR A 65 5.60 -12.57 3.13
C THR A 65 6.85 -11.79 3.53
N LEU A 66 6.73 -10.92 4.52
CA LEU A 66 7.82 -10.13 5.06
C LEU A 66 8.86 -11.02 5.76
N ILE A 67 8.40 -12.02 6.52
CA ILE A 67 9.27 -13.04 7.14
C ILE A 67 9.98 -13.88 6.07
N ASP A 68 9.32 -14.29 5.00
CA ASP A 68 9.95 -15.01 3.89
C ASP A 68 11.11 -14.20 3.27
N LEU A 69 10.96 -12.87 3.13
CA LEU A 69 12.07 -12.02 2.68
C LEU A 69 13.24 -12.03 3.65
N TYR A 70 12.99 -12.00 4.94
CA TYR A 70 14.01 -12.07 5.98
C TYR A 70 14.71 -13.44 5.97
N ASP A 71 13.97 -14.55 6.00
CA ASP A 71 14.51 -15.92 5.98
C ASP A 71 15.36 -16.20 4.73
N ARG A 72 15.02 -15.58 3.61
CA ARG A 72 15.81 -15.67 2.36
C ARG A 72 17.03 -14.74 2.32
N GLY A 73 17.30 -14.01 3.40
CA GLY A 73 18.42 -13.05 3.47
C GLY A 73 18.26 -11.86 2.50
N LYS A 74 17.04 -11.49 2.15
CA LYS A 74 16.75 -10.34 1.29
C LYS A 74 16.78 -9.03 2.06
N VAL A 75 16.59 -9.08 3.37
CA VAL A 75 16.65 -7.98 4.33
C VAL A 75 17.30 -8.45 5.62
N GLN A 76 17.79 -7.50 6.43
CA GLN A 76 18.39 -7.75 7.73
C GLN A 76 17.48 -7.32 8.89
N GLY A 77 16.46 -6.51 8.62
CA GLY A 77 15.53 -6.03 9.63
C GLY A 77 14.09 -5.99 9.13
N ILE A 78 13.18 -6.00 10.09
CA ILE A 78 11.74 -5.98 9.88
C ILE A 78 11.13 -4.81 10.64
N TYR A 79 10.48 -3.90 9.94
CA TYR A 79 9.64 -2.88 10.55
C TYR A 79 8.18 -3.19 10.34
N TYR A 80 7.39 -3.06 11.40
CA TYR A 80 5.93 -3.16 11.33
C TYR A 80 5.26 -2.10 12.20
N ALA A 81 4.11 -1.61 11.74
CA ALA A 81 3.22 -0.73 12.48
C ALA A 81 1.81 -1.33 12.48
N ALA A 82 1.01 -0.98 13.46
CA ALA A 82 -0.38 -1.40 13.53
C ALA A 82 -1.31 -0.28 13.05
N GLY A 83 -2.28 -0.62 12.22
CA GLY A 83 -3.36 0.30 11.88
C GLY A 83 -4.32 0.49 13.07
N ILE A 84 -4.95 1.66 13.17
CA ILE A 84 -5.96 1.93 14.21
C ILE A 84 -7.19 1.01 14.12
N ASP A 85 -7.41 0.37 12.97
CA ASP A 85 -8.48 -0.60 12.75
C ASP A 85 -8.08 -2.01 13.24
N GLU A 86 -6.81 -2.25 13.58
CA GLU A 86 -6.33 -3.51 14.10
C GLU A 86 -6.70 -3.67 15.57
N THR A 87 -7.10 -4.88 15.93
CA THR A 87 -7.48 -5.24 17.29
C THR A 87 -6.28 -5.75 18.09
N VAL A 88 -6.43 -5.85 19.43
CA VAL A 88 -5.43 -6.51 20.28
C VAL A 88 -5.21 -7.97 19.85
N GLU A 89 -6.23 -8.63 19.32
CA GLU A 89 -6.14 -10.01 18.83
C GLU A 89 -5.30 -10.13 17.55
N ASP A 90 -5.40 -9.15 16.66
CA ASP A 90 -4.54 -9.08 15.46
C ASP A 90 -3.07 -8.92 15.85
N LEU A 91 -2.78 -8.08 16.86
CA LEU A 91 -1.42 -7.88 17.38
C LEU A 91 -0.87 -9.14 18.05
N LYS A 92 -1.70 -9.89 18.79
CA LYS A 92 -1.30 -11.21 19.31
C LYS A 92 -1.04 -12.20 18.16
N GLY A 93 -1.79 -12.11 17.06
CA GLY A 93 -1.55 -12.88 15.85
C GLY A 93 -0.15 -12.61 15.29
N TYR A 94 0.30 -11.36 15.24
CA TYR A 94 1.66 -11.00 14.83
C TYR A 94 2.71 -11.62 15.77
N HIS A 95 2.49 -11.52 17.09
CA HIS A 95 3.38 -12.13 18.07
C HIS A 95 3.52 -13.65 17.87
N ASN A 96 2.40 -14.36 17.71
CA ASN A 96 2.40 -15.81 17.49
C ASN A 96 3.15 -16.19 16.21
N ILE A 97 3.08 -15.37 15.17
CA ILE A 97 3.81 -15.58 13.93
C ILE A 97 5.32 -15.35 14.15
N PHE A 98 5.72 -14.26 14.77
CA PHE A 98 7.14 -13.97 15.07
C PHE A 98 7.77 -15.07 15.94
N ALA A 99 7.07 -15.51 16.99
CA ALA A 99 7.52 -16.60 17.85
C ALA A 99 7.66 -17.93 17.11
N LYS A 100 6.71 -18.26 16.23
CA LYS A 100 6.76 -19.46 15.39
C LYS A 100 8.01 -19.51 14.50
N TYR A 101 8.42 -18.36 13.97
CA TYR A 101 9.59 -18.24 13.09
C TYR A 101 10.88 -17.94 13.86
N GLN A 102 10.84 -17.84 15.20
CA GLN A 102 12.00 -17.60 16.07
C GLN A 102 12.84 -16.40 15.63
N LEU A 103 12.16 -15.31 15.22
CA LEU A 103 12.86 -14.10 14.76
C LEU A 103 13.62 -13.44 15.90
N PRO A 104 14.89 -13.01 15.68
CA PRO A 104 15.65 -12.22 16.63
C PRO A 104 14.92 -10.92 16.97
N THR A 105 14.80 -10.60 18.25
CA THR A 105 14.11 -9.38 18.69
C THR A 105 14.85 -8.11 18.32
N GLU A 106 16.15 -8.18 18.15
CA GLU A 106 17.03 -7.10 17.69
C GLU A 106 16.77 -6.66 16.25
N ASP A 107 16.23 -7.58 15.42
CA ASP A 107 15.90 -7.32 14.03
C ASP A 107 14.45 -6.87 13.83
N LEU A 108 13.67 -6.82 14.92
CA LEU A 108 12.26 -6.43 14.91
C LEU A 108 12.08 -5.00 15.39
N TYR A 109 11.64 -4.13 14.50
CA TYR A 109 11.37 -2.72 14.76
C TYR A 109 9.87 -2.44 14.70
N CYS A 110 9.29 -2.14 15.84
CA CYS A 110 7.88 -1.86 15.93
C CYS A 110 7.62 -0.36 15.95
N GLY A 111 6.66 0.07 15.14
CA GLY A 111 6.17 1.44 15.07
C GLY A 111 4.99 1.71 16.00
N GLU A 112 4.51 2.92 15.92
CA GLU A 112 3.31 3.39 16.63
C GLU A 112 2.02 3.01 15.87
N LEU A 113 0.86 3.26 16.48
CA LEU A 113 -0.43 3.14 15.80
C LEU A 113 -0.56 4.18 14.69
N VAL A 114 -1.01 3.75 13.52
CA VAL A 114 -1.11 4.59 12.33
C VAL A 114 -2.51 4.58 11.70
N GLU A 115 -2.98 5.75 11.28
CA GLU A 115 -4.31 5.93 10.69
C GLU A 115 -4.31 5.81 9.17
N SER A 116 -3.16 5.94 8.56
CA SER A 116 -3.03 5.94 7.10
C SER A 116 -1.62 5.55 6.67
N THR A 117 -1.47 5.12 5.43
CA THR A 117 -0.16 4.80 4.85
C THR A 117 0.80 5.99 4.84
N PHE A 118 0.29 7.23 4.82
CA PHE A 118 1.13 8.42 4.93
C PHE A 118 1.68 8.59 6.36
N HIS A 119 0.84 8.38 7.39
CA HIS A 119 1.26 8.37 8.80
C HIS A 119 2.21 7.22 9.09
N GLU A 120 2.04 6.08 8.44
CA GLU A 120 2.95 4.94 8.53
C GLU A 120 4.36 5.29 8.03
N ALA A 121 4.45 5.99 6.88
CA ALA A 121 5.73 6.51 6.40
C ALA A 121 6.37 7.52 7.37
N GLN A 122 5.56 8.39 8.00
CA GLN A 122 6.05 9.32 9.02
C GLN A 122 6.52 8.60 10.30
N ALA A 123 5.79 7.59 10.75
CA ALA A 123 6.15 6.75 11.89
C ALA A 123 7.48 6.02 11.62
N PHE A 124 7.63 5.46 10.43
CA PHE A 124 8.88 4.84 10.00
C PHE A 124 10.04 5.84 9.99
N LYS A 125 9.86 7.03 9.44
CA LYS A 125 10.89 8.09 9.45
C LYS A 125 11.36 8.43 10.87
N ARG A 126 10.44 8.52 11.82
CA ARG A 126 10.80 8.72 13.24
C ARG A 126 11.59 7.54 13.78
N LYS A 127 11.17 6.31 13.44
CA LYS A 127 11.84 5.09 13.90
C LYS A 127 13.27 4.95 13.38
N LEU A 128 13.55 5.42 12.17
CA LEU A 128 14.91 5.41 11.59
C LEU A 128 15.94 6.11 12.50
N THR A 129 15.55 7.13 13.26
CA THR A 129 16.47 7.82 14.19
C THR A 129 16.89 6.98 15.39
N GLU A 130 16.18 5.89 15.68
CA GLU A 130 16.44 4.96 16.78
C GLU A 130 17.21 3.71 16.31
N ILE A 131 17.27 3.46 15.00
CA ILE A 131 17.96 2.31 14.40
C ILE A 131 19.44 2.63 14.32
N LYS A 132 20.29 1.72 14.82
CA LYS A 132 21.74 1.92 14.90
C LYS A 132 22.43 1.70 13.56
N ASP A 133 21.98 0.72 12.81
CA ASP A 133 22.54 0.37 11.51
C ASP A 133 21.97 1.27 10.42
N PRO A 134 22.77 1.70 9.44
CA PRO A 134 22.27 2.54 8.36
C PRO A 134 21.24 1.76 7.51
N VAL A 135 20.13 2.43 7.18
CA VAL A 135 19.08 1.91 6.32
C VAL A 135 18.96 2.83 5.12
N ASP A 136 19.46 2.39 3.98
CA ASP A 136 19.45 3.14 2.72
C ASP A 136 18.39 2.60 1.74
N ARG A 137 18.04 1.32 1.87
CA ARG A 137 17.06 0.64 1.01
C ARG A 137 16.00 -0.09 1.80
N ILE A 138 14.74 0.16 1.48
CA ILE A 138 13.60 -0.52 2.09
C ILE A 138 12.75 -1.25 1.07
N ILE A 139 12.13 -2.35 1.52
CA ILE A 139 11.17 -3.12 0.75
C ILE A 139 9.79 -2.97 1.41
N LEU A 140 8.87 -2.27 0.76
CA LEU A 140 7.49 -2.19 1.22
C LEU A 140 6.75 -3.48 0.91
N VAL A 141 6.17 -4.13 1.92
CA VAL A 141 5.39 -5.37 1.75
C VAL A 141 3.90 -5.09 1.91
N SER A 142 3.13 -5.37 0.88
CA SER A 142 1.68 -5.14 0.88
C SER A 142 0.95 -5.95 -0.19
N ASP A 143 -0.38 -5.78 -0.25
CA ASP A 143 -1.19 -6.34 -1.33
C ASP A 143 -0.92 -5.61 -2.64
N ARG A 144 -1.06 -6.35 -3.74
CA ARG A 144 -0.68 -5.96 -5.09
C ARG A 144 -1.07 -4.52 -5.47
N TYR A 145 -2.33 -4.15 -5.33
CA TYR A 145 -2.81 -2.83 -5.79
C TYR A 145 -2.59 -1.70 -4.78
N HIS A 146 -2.20 -2.04 -3.54
CA HIS A 146 -1.85 -1.05 -2.51
C HIS A 146 -0.43 -0.49 -2.68
N LEU A 147 0.47 -1.21 -3.33
CA LEU A 147 1.90 -0.89 -3.39
C LEU A 147 2.19 0.51 -3.94
N ARG A 148 1.48 0.94 -5.00
CA ARG A 148 1.71 2.28 -5.58
C ARG A 148 1.48 3.40 -4.57
N ARG A 149 0.42 3.30 -3.75
CA ARG A 149 0.14 4.28 -2.71
C ARG A 149 1.18 4.23 -1.59
N GLY A 150 1.64 3.03 -1.23
CA GLY A 150 2.77 2.86 -0.31
C GLY A 150 4.02 3.58 -0.81
N ILE A 151 4.50 3.24 -2.00
CA ILE A 151 5.68 3.86 -2.62
C ILE A 151 5.54 5.39 -2.66
N TRP A 152 4.39 5.90 -3.11
CA TRP A 152 4.15 7.34 -3.19
C TRP A 152 4.25 8.00 -1.80
N SER A 153 3.64 7.41 -0.77
CA SER A 153 3.62 7.93 0.60
C SER A 153 5.04 7.97 1.20
N PHE A 154 5.77 6.87 1.04
CA PHE A 154 7.12 6.76 1.59
C PHE A 154 8.10 7.69 0.86
N ASN A 155 8.08 7.76 -0.48
CA ASN A 155 8.88 8.73 -1.22
C ASN A 155 8.59 10.17 -0.80
N LYS A 156 7.31 10.51 -0.59
CA LYS A 156 6.92 11.87 -0.18
C LYS A 156 7.46 12.25 1.21
N VAL A 157 7.59 11.28 2.11
CA VAL A 157 8.01 11.49 3.51
C VAL A 157 9.53 11.36 3.68
N LEU A 158 10.14 10.38 3.02
CA LEU A 158 11.57 10.06 3.19
C LEU A 158 12.46 10.86 2.23
N GLY A 159 11.92 11.29 1.08
CA GLY A 159 12.68 11.99 0.05
C GLY A 159 13.53 11.05 -0.80
N ASP A 160 14.50 11.64 -1.53
CA ASP A 160 15.32 10.92 -2.51
C ASP A 160 16.54 10.21 -1.87
N GLU A 161 16.74 10.34 -0.55
CA GLU A 161 17.85 9.71 0.16
C GLU A 161 17.61 8.22 0.44
N MET A 162 16.36 7.76 0.34
CA MET A 162 15.93 6.39 0.60
C MET A 162 15.54 5.68 -0.69
N GLU A 163 16.19 4.57 -1.01
CA GLU A 163 15.76 3.70 -2.10
C GLU A 163 14.55 2.86 -1.65
N ILE A 164 13.42 3.04 -2.34
CA ILE A 164 12.16 2.38 -1.98
C ILE A 164 11.74 1.43 -3.08
N THR A 165 11.76 0.15 -2.78
CA THR A 165 11.18 -0.91 -3.61
C THR A 165 9.92 -1.48 -2.95
N ALA A 166 9.22 -2.37 -3.63
CA ALA A 166 8.01 -2.96 -3.08
C ALA A 166 7.89 -4.43 -3.49
N TYR A 167 7.30 -5.22 -2.62
CA TYR A 167 7.05 -6.63 -2.84
C TYR A 167 5.60 -6.98 -2.51
N SER A 168 4.93 -7.63 -3.46
CA SER A 168 3.54 -8.01 -3.31
C SER A 168 3.40 -9.31 -2.54
N THR A 169 2.44 -9.38 -1.62
CA THR A 169 1.98 -10.68 -1.10
C THR A 169 1.50 -11.59 -2.24
N PRO A 170 1.57 -12.92 -2.07
CA PRO A 170 0.96 -13.85 -3.01
C PRO A 170 -0.51 -13.50 -3.22
N SER A 171 -0.89 -13.31 -4.46
CA SER A 171 -2.25 -12.93 -4.84
C SER A 171 -3.03 -14.16 -5.33
N SER A 172 -4.34 -14.20 -5.09
CA SER A 172 -5.19 -15.18 -5.74
C SER A 172 -5.11 -15.05 -7.27
N PRO A 173 -5.38 -16.11 -8.04
CA PRO A 173 -5.36 -16.05 -9.51
C PRO A 173 -6.22 -14.91 -10.08
N GLU A 174 -7.33 -14.61 -9.43
CA GLU A 174 -8.24 -13.52 -9.82
C GLU A 174 -7.61 -12.13 -9.66
N ILE A 175 -6.87 -11.91 -8.57
CA ILE A 175 -6.16 -10.65 -8.32
C ILE A 175 -4.90 -10.56 -9.19
N ALA A 176 -4.28 -11.69 -9.52
CA ALA A 176 -3.12 -11.76 -10.41
C ALA A 176 -3.48 -11.52 -11.89
N ASP A 177 -4.74 -11.73 -12.29
CA ASP A 177 -5.19 -11.51 -13.66
C ASP A 177 -4.98 -10.04 -14.09
N LEU A 178 -4.35 -9.86 -15.25
CA LEU A 178 -4.15 -8.54 -15.86
C LEU A 178 -5.47 -7.85 -16.24
N HIS A 179 -6.54 -8.63 -16.45
CA HIS A 179 -7.88 -8.14 -16.76
C HIS A 179 -8.67 -7.89 -15.46
N TRP A 180 -8.10 -7.13 -14.54
CA TRP A 180 -8.64 -6.86 -13.21
C TRP A 180 -10.14 -6.48 -13.20
N TRP A 181 -10.66 -5.89 -14.27
CA TRP A 181 -12.08 -5.52 -14.37
C TRP A 181 -13.03 -6.70 -14.52
N ARG A 182 -12.54 -7.92 -14.83
CA ARG A 182 -13.36 -9.13 -14.97
C ARG A 182 -13.76 -9.73 -13.63
N HIS A 183 -12.93 -9.57 -12.61
CA HIS A 183 -13.13 -10.13 -11.28
C HIS A 183 -13.62 -9.06 -10.31
N LYS A 184 -14.63 -9.39 -9.50
CA LYS A 184 -15.23 -8.44 -8.56
C LYS A 184 -14.22 -7.94 -7.54
N SER A 185 -13.45 -8.85 -6.93
CA SER A 185 -12.43 -8.55 -5.91
C SER A 185 -11.36 -7.60 -6.43
N SER A 186 -10.78 -7.87 -7.59
CA SER A 186 -9.77 -7.03 -8.22
C SER A 186 -10.32 -5.65 -8.58
N ARG A 187 -11.54 -5.61 -9.14
CA ARG A 187 -12.21 -4.36 -9.53
C ARG A 187 -12.46 -3.46 -8.33
N GLU A 188 -12.95 -4.02 -7.22
CA GLU A 188 -13.17 -3.28 -5.98
C GLU A 188 -11.87 -2.73 -5.40
N GLN A 189 -10.79 -3.52 -5.40
CA GLN A 189 -9.48 -3.07 -4.94
C GLN A 189 -8.92 -1.96 -5.83
N VAL A 190 -8.91 -2.13 -7.16
CA VAL A 190 -8.39 -1.11 -8.09
C VAL A 190 -9.18 0.20 -7.95
N ILE A 191 -10.51 0.15 -7.89
CA ILE A 191 -11.34 1.35 -7.73
C ILE A 191 -11.09 2.00 -6.37
N SER A 192 -10.99 1.23 -5.29
CA SER A 192 -10.70 1.73 -3.95
C SER A 192 -9.34 2.42 -3.90
N GLU A 193 -8.29 1.77 -4.39
CA GLU A 193 -6.94 2.35 -4.39
C GLU A 193 -6.83 3.56 -5.32
N THR A 194 -7.55 3.58 -6.45
CA THR A 194 -7.63 4.77 -7.32
C THR A 194 -8.21 5.97 -6.57
N LYS A 195 -9.31 5.79 -5.84
CA LYS A 195 -9.92 6.86 -5.03
C LYS A 195 -8.98 7.34 -3.94
N LYS A 196 -8.33 6.41 -3.22
CA LYS A 196 -7.34 6.74 -2.19
C LYS A 196 -6.14 7.50 -2.77
N MET A 197 -5.60 7.06 -3.92
CA MET A 197 -4.51 7.76 -4.60
C MET A 197 -4.89 9.19 -4.97
N GLY A 198 -6.10 9.40 -5.50
CA GLY A 198 -6.62 10.76 -5.80
C GLY A 198 -6.72 11.62 -4.54
N PHE A 199 -7.23 11.07 -3.44
CA PHE A 199 -7.27 11.76 -2.14
C PHE A 199 -5.86 12.10 -1.64
N TYR A 200 -4.92 11.15 -1.69
CA TYR A 200 -3.55 11.35 -1.23
C TYR A 200 -2.83 12.42 -2.05
N ALA A 201 -2.98 12.38 -3.39
CA ALA A 201 -2.38 13.39 -4.27
C ALA A 201 -2.92 14.79 -3.97
N LEU A 202 -4.22 14.92 -3.75
CA LEU A 202 -4.85 16.20 -3.43
C LEU A 202 -4.50 16.67 -2.01
N TYR A 203 -4.75 15.82 -1.01
CA TYR A 203 -4.63 16.22 0.40
C TYR A 203 -3.16 16.37 0.83
N TYR A 204 -2.37 15.30 0.68
CA TYR A 204 -0.96 15.32 1.09
C TYR A 204 -0.02 15.91 0.04
N GLY A 205 -0.42 15.91 -1.24
CA GLY A 205 0.38 16.45 -2.33
C GLY A 205 0.24 17.95 -2.52
N LEU A 206 -0.98 18.49 -2.49
CA LEU A 206 -1.25 19.90 -2.80
C LEU A 206 -1.62 20.73 -1.57
N LEU A 207 -2.48 20.21 -0.68
CA LEU A 207 -3.04 21.01 0.42
C LEU A 207 -2.16 20.99 1.67
N ASN A 208 -1.46 19.91 1.95
CA ASN A 208 -0.71 19.72 3.20
C ASN A 208 0.81 19.65 2.96
N GLN A 209 1.34 20.49 2.08
CA GLN A 209 2.78 20.51 1.73
C GLN A 209 3.73 20.92 2.87
N GLY A 210 3.23 21.48 3.97
CA GLY A 210 4.07 22.04 5.04
C GLY A 210 3.79 21.51 6.45
N ASN A 211 2.68 20.84 6.67
CA ASN A 211 2.31 20.35 8.00
C ASN A 211 2.54 18.84 8.09
N LEU A 212 3.72 18.45 8.53
CA LEU A 212 3.89 17.19 9.25
C LEU A 212 2.88 17.26 10.40
N ILE A 213 1.86 16.38 10.38
CA ILE A 213 0.87 16.31 11.46
C ILE A 213 1.65 16.08 12.74
N THR A 214 1.58 17.05 13.65
CA THR A 214 2.26 16.95 14.93
C THR A 214 1.50 15.98 15.83
N HIS A 215 2.19 15.32 16.74
CA HIS A 215 1.67 14.33 17.72
C HIS A 215 0.33 14.70 18.40
N GLY A 216 -0.11 15.95 18.36
CA GLY A 216 -1.36 16.40 18.96
C GLY A 216 -2.63 16.03 18.20
N ASP A 217 -2.55 15.77 16.90
CA ASP A 217 -3.74 15.49 16.07
C ASP A 217 -4.14 14.01 16.09
N VAL A 218 -3.20 13.10 16.30
CA VAL A 218 -3.45 11.65 16.42
C VAL A 218 -4.33 11.34 17.65
N ASN A 219 -4.12 12.07 18.76
CA ASN A 219 -4.89 11.86 20.00
C ASN A 219 -6.35 12.36 19.92
N ARG A 220 -6.72 13.14 18.90
CA ARG A 220 -8.09 13.69 18.78
C ARG A 220 -9.08 12.76 18.09
N VAL A 221 -8.61 11.89 17.21
CA VAL A 221 -9.48 10.99 16.41
C VAL A 221 -9.70 9.64 17.09
N THR A 222 -8.80 9.24 17.99
CA THR A 222 -8.81 7.91 18.65
C THR A 222 -9.82 7.76 19.81
N THR A 223 -10.65 8.76 20.10
CA THR A 223 -11.60 8.71 21.24
C THR A 223 -12.78 7.75 21.05
N GLY A 224 -12.84 6.95 19.99
CA GLY A 224 -14.01 6.11 19.71
C GLY A 224 -13.83 4.59 19.73
N LYS A 225 -12.64 4.02 19.51
CA LYS A 225 -12.51 2.55 19.34
C LYS A 225 -11.25 1.89 19.89
N VAL A 226 -10.19 2.60 20.20
CA VAL A 226 -9.02 2.00 20.84
C VAL A 226 -9.19 2.11 22.34
N SER A 227 -9.38 0.97 23.00
CA SER A 227 -9.41 0.91 24.47
C SER A 227 -8.18 1.61 25.02
N GLN A 228 -8.43 2.57 25.92
CA GLN A 228 -7.43 3.28 26.68
C GLN A 228 -6.32 2.33 27.15
N GLY A 229 -5.12 2.50 26.64
CA GLY A 229 -3.93 1.78 27.14
C GLY A 229 -2.91 1.29 26.12
N VAL A 230 -3.21 1.26 24.82
CA VAL A 230 -2.27 0.71 23.84
C VAL A 230 -1.75 1.81 22.89
N ASN A 231 -0.95 2.72 23.42
CA ASN A 231 -0.24 3.71 22.58
C ASN A 231 0.98 3.10 21.87
N ARG A 232 1.40 1.88 22.23
CA ARG A 232 2.59 1.22 21.69
C ARG A 232 2.32 -0.27 21.48
N PRO A 233 2.00 -0.70 20.24
CA PRO A 233 1.79 -2.12 19.94
C PRO A 233 2.98 -2.99 20.33
N CYS A 234 4.19 -2.44 20.33
CA CYS A 234 5.41 -3.12 20.76
C CYS A 234 5.43 -3.52 22.24
N GLU A 235 4.77 -2.77 23.09
CA GLU A 235 4.69 -3.11 24.53
C GLU A 235 3.88 -4.39 24.77
N ILE A 236 3.00 -4.75 23.84
CA ILE A 236 2.24 -6.00 23.89
C ILE A 236 3.01 -7.16 23.28
N VAL A 237 3.73 -6.93 22.19
CA VAL A 237 4.33 -7.99 21.36
C VAL A 237 5.75 -8.35 21.82
N LEU A 238 6.63 -7.36 22.02
CA LEU A 238 8.06 -7.60 22.30
C LEU A 238 8.37 -8.22 23.69
N PRO A 239 7.69 -7.92 24.80
CA PRO A 239 7.99 -8.54 26.08
C PRO A 239 7.80 -10.05 26.08
N GLN A 240 6.86 -10.56 25.31
CA GLN A 240 6.54 -12.00 25.25
C GLN A 240 7.56 -12.78 24.41
N LEU A 241 8.28 -12.12 23.48
CA LEU A 241 9.36 -12.72 22.72
C LEU A 241 10.63 -12.93 23.58
N LYS A 242 10.84 -12.11 24.63
CA LYS A 242 12.02 -12.20 25.51
C LYS A 242 11.93 -13.31 26.57
N THR A 243 10.79 -13.93 26.73
CA THR A 243 10.51 -14.94 27.78
C THR A 243 10.48 -16.38 27.26
N GLN A 244 10.76 -16.59 25.97
CA GLN A 244 10.95 -17.91 25.35
C GLN A 244 12.43 -18.12 24.98
#